data_1985bcedf9d406c767966d92377966c5
#
_entry.id   1985bcedf9d406c767966d92377966c5
#
_cell.length_a   1.000
_cell.length_b   1.000
_cell.length_c   1.000
_cell.angle_alpha   90.00
_cell.angle_beta   90.00
_cell.angle_gamma   90.00
#
_symmetry.space_group_name_H-M   'P 1'
#
loop_
_entity.id
_entity.type
_entity.pdbx_description
1 polymer ?
#
loop_
_entity_poly.entity_id
_entity_poly.type
_entity_poly.pdbx_seq_one_letter_code
_entity_poly.pdbx_strand_id
1 'polypeptide(L)' 'MASQVPEPSELSELSSIASSLEQIARRVTALADAAVTAKREDVATDLIAVERALLGAVRRLERMLARGR' A
#
# COMPACT_ATOMS: atom_id res chain seq x y z
N MET A 1 29.54 -2.85 9.40
CA MET A 1 28.22 -3.29 8.97
C MET A 1 27.41 -2.13 8.41
N ALA A 2 26.83 -2.31 7.26
CA ALA A 2 26.01 -1.26 6.66
C ALA A 2 24.78 -0.98 7.52
N SER A 3 24.35 0.27 7.55
CA SER A 3 23.14 0.66 8.25
C SER A 3 21.91 -0.02 7.65
N GLN A 4 21.01 -0.46 8.51
CA GLN A 4 19.72 -0.99 8.11
C GLN A 4 18.64 0.08 8.09
N VAL A 5 19.01 1.33 8.38
CA VAL A 5 18.10 2.46 8.45
C VAL A 5 18.18 3.25 7.15
N PRO A 6 17.04 3.63 6.55
CA PRO A 6 17.08 4.45 5.33
C PRO A 6 17.76 5.79 5.54
N GLU A 7 18.41 6.27 4.50
CA GLU A 7 19.01 7.61 4.50
C GLU A 7 17.92 8.68 4.55
N PRO A 8 18.22 9.91 5.03
CA PRO A 8 17.20 10.97 5.08
C PRO A 8 16.52 11.26 3.73
N SER A 9 17.29 11.24 2.63
CA SER A 9 16.70 11.45 1.30
C SER A 9 15.79 10.29 0.93
N GLU A 10 16.15 9.08 1.32
CA GLU A 10 15.31 7.90 1.09
C GLU A 10 14.03 7.95 1.91
N LEU A 11 14.10 8.48 3.15
CA LEU A 11 12.91 8.61 3.99
C LEU A 11 11.87 9.51 3.34
N SER A 12 12.29 10.61 2.75
CA SER A 12 11.41 11.52 2.04
C SER A 12 10.73 10.81 0.86
N GLU A 13 11.51 10.08 0.09
CA GLU A 13 11.00 9.34 -1.05
C GLU A 13 10.06 8.22 -0.60
N LEU A 14 10.43 7.48 0.44
CA LEU A 14 9.60 6.41 0.97
C LEU A 14 8.27 6.93 1.50
N SER A 15 8.29 8.09 2.16
CA SER A 15 7.07 8.74 2.64
C SER A 15 6.12 9.07 1.48
N SER A 16 6.68 9.61 0.40
CA SER A 16 5.91 9.93 -0.81
C SER A 16 5.32 8.66 -1.43
N ILE A 17 6.12 7.61 -1.51
CA ILE A 17 5.68 6.33 -2.07
C ILE A 17 4.55 5.74 -1.23
N ALA A 18 4.70 5.74 0.10
CA ALA A 18 3.69 5.21 0.99
C ALA A 18 2.35 5.95 0.82
N SER A 19 2.42 7.28 0.72
CA SER A 19 1.22 8.10 0.51
C SER A 19 0.54 7.78 -0.82
N SER A 20 1.33 7.62 -1.88
CA SER A 20 0.81 7.26 -3.19
C SER A 20 0.15 5.88 -3.18
N LEU A 21 0.79 4.92 -2.52
CA LEU A 21 0.23 3.58 -2.42
C LEU A 21 -1.08 3.56 -1.64
N GLU A 22 -1.19 4.37 -0.59
CA GLU A 22 -2.46 4.48 0.14
C GLU A 22 -3.58 5.00 -0.75
N GLN A 23 -3.29 6.00 -1.58
CA GLN A 23 -4.28 6.52 -2.51
C GLN A 23 -4.69 5.47 -3.54
N ILE A 24 -3.71 4.72 -4.05
CA ILE A 24 -3.98 3.65 -5.01
C ILE A 24 -4.83 2.56 -4.34
N ALA A 25 -4.50 2.19 -3.09
CA ALA A 25 -5.27 1.19 -2.36
C ALA A 25 -6.73 1.60 -2.20
N ARG A 26 -6.99 2.88 -1.91
CA ARG A 26 -8.36 3.37 -1.79
C ARG A 26 -9.13 3.26 -3.11
N ARG A 27 -8.46 3.50 -4.23
CA ARG A 27 -9.08 3.35 -5.55
C ARG A 27 -9.40 1.90 -5.84
N VAL A 28 -8.51 0.99 -5.45
CA VAL A 28 -8.75 -0.44 -5.60
C VAL A 28 -9.93 -0.88 -4.72
N THR A 29 -10.01 -0.38 -3.49
CA THR A 29 -11.13 -0.68 -2.60
C THR A 29 -12.45 -0.26 -3.22
N ALA A 30 -12.49 0.93 -3.81
CA ALA A 30 -13.72 1.41 -4.46
C ALA A 30 -14.14 0.49 -5.62
N LEU A 31 -13.16 0.03 -6.41
CA LEU A 31 -13.45 -0.92 -7.49
C LEU A 31 -13.94 -2.26 -6.96
N ALA A 32 -13.34 -2.73 -5.86
CA ALA A 32 -13.76 -3.99 -5.24
C ALA A 32 -15.20 -3.89 -4.74
N ASP A 33 -15.56 -2.79 -4.09
CA ASP A 33 -16.93 -2.57 -3.61
C ASP A 33 -17.91 -2.53 -4.77
N ALA A 34 -17.56 -1.87 -5.86
CA ALA A 34 -18.41 -1.82 -7.04
C ALA A 34 -18.58 -3.21 -7.65
N ALA A 35 -17.53 -4.02 -7.66
CA ALA A 35 -17.60 -5.39 -8.18
C ALA A 35 -18.52 -6.26 -7.33
N VAL A 36 -18.45 -6.11 -5.99
CA VAL A 36 -19.34 -6.81 -5.07
C VAL A 36 -20.80 -6.43 -5.35
N THR A 37 -21.05 -5.13 -5.46
CA THR A 37 -22.41 -4.62 -5.75
C THR A 37 -22.94 -5.15 -7.07
N ALA A 38 -22.07 -5.25 -8.08
CA ALA A 38 -22.47 -5.77 -9.40
C ALA A 38 -22.46 -7.29 -9.47
N LYS A 39 -22.19 -7.96 -8.37
CA LYS A 39 -22.13 -9.43 -8.27
C LYS A 39 -21.09 -10.06 -9.19
N ARG A 40 -20.00 -9.35 -9.40
CA ARG A 40 -18.85 -9.84 -10.17
C ARG A 40 -17.83 -10.43 -9.19
N GLU A 41 -18.14 -11.61 -8.67
CA GLU A 41 -17.42 -12.19 -7.54
C GLU A 41 -15.93 -12.46 -7.83
N ASP A 42 -15.63 -12.97 -9.03
CA ASP A 42 -14.23 -13.25 -9.40
C ASP A 42 -13.40 -11.97 -9.42
N VAL A 43 -13.97 -10.91 -9.98
CA VAL A 43 -13.31 -9.61 -10.03
C VAL A 43 -13.12 -9.06 -8.62
N ALA A 44 -14.17 -9.14 -7.80
CA ALA A 44 -14.11 -8.66 -6.42
C ALA A 44 -13.02 -9.39 -5.62
N THR A 45 -12.93 -10.71 -5.75
CA THR A 45 -11.94 -11.51 -5.05
C THR A 45 -10.53 -11.09 -5.42
N ASP A 46 -10.28 -10.91 -6.72
CA ASP A 46 -8.95 -10.50 -7.19
C ASP A 46 -8.60 -9.09 -6.69
N LEU A 47 -9.57 -8.17 -6.74
CA LEU A 47 -9.32 -6.80 -6.28
C LEU A 47 -9.08 -6.74 -4.77
N ILE A 48 -9.77 -7.56 -3.98
CA ILE A 48 -9.53 -7.64 -2.55
C ILE A 48 -8.11 -8.15 -2.27
N ALA A 49 -7.65 -9.13 -3.04
CA ALA A 49 -6.28 -9.64 -2.90
C ALA A 49 -5.26 -8.55 -3.23
N VAL A 50 -5.51 -7.76 -4.28
CA VAL A 50 -4.64 -6.64 -4.64
C VAL A 50 -4.63 -5.60 -3.53
N GLU A 51 -5.81 -5.26 -3.00
CA GLU A 51 -5.90 -4.30 -1.89
C GLU A 51 -5.06 -4.74 -0.70
N ARG A 52 -5.18 -6.00 -0.31
CA ARG A 52 -4.41 -6.53 0.83
C ARG A 52 -2.92 -6.45 0.58
N ALA A 53 -2.48 -6.75 -0.63
CA ALA A 53 -1.07 -6.66 -0.98
C ALA A 53 -0.57 -5.23 -0.89
N LEU A 54 -1.36 -4.27 -1.39
CA LEU A 54 -1.00 -2.86 -1.33
C LEU A 54 -0.93 -2.36 0.10
N LEU A 55 -1.92 -2.69 0.93
CA LEU A 55 -1.93 -2.28 2.33
C LEU A 55 -0.78 -2.92 3.12
N GLY A 56 -0.44 -4.16 2.78
CA GLY A 56 0.72 -4.82 3.36
C GLY A 56 2.02 -4.10 3.03
N ALA A 57 2.13 -3.65 1.77
CA ALA A 57 3.30 -2.88 1.34
C ALA A 57 3.37 -1.54 2.07
N VAL A 58 2.24 -0.85 2.22
CA VAL A 58 2.18 0.41 2.95
C VAL A 58 2.68 0.22 4.39
N ARG A 59 2.17 -0.81 5.08
CA ARG A 59 2.59 -1.08 6.47
C ARG A 59 4.08 -1.35 6.56
N ARG A 60 4.63 -2.05 5.59
CA ARG A 60 6.07 -2.32 5.59
C ARG A 60 6.88 -1.05 5.40
N LEU A 61 6.43 -0.17 4.49
CA LEU A 61 7.06 1.14 4.30
C LEU A 61 6.99 1.98 5.57
N GLU A 62 5.85 1.98 6.24
CA GLU A 62 5.67 2.72 7.49
C GLU A 62 6.61 2.24 8.58
N ARG A 63 6.84 0.93 8.66
CA ARG A 63 7.83 0.39 9.61
C ARG A 63 9.25 0.86 9.29
N MET A 64 9.59 0.92 8.00
CA MET A 64 10.89 1.45 7.59
C MET A 64 11.04 2.92 7.96
N LEU A 65 9.96 3.70 7.74
CA LEU A 65 9.95 5.11 8.11
C LEU A 65 10.10 5.29 9.62
N ALA A 66 9.44 4.46 10.41
CA ALA A 66 9.54 4.54 11.87
C ALA A 66 10.97 4.27 12.35
N ARG A 67 11.67 3.32 11.72
CA ARG A 67 13.07 3.03 12.06
C ARG A 67 14.00 4.18 11.71
N GLY A 68 13.63 4.97 10.70
CA GLY A 68 14.48 6.08 10.23
C GLY A 68 14.30 7.38 10.99
N ARG A 69 13.40 7.41 11.96
CA ARG A 69 13.08 8.64 12.72
C ARG A 69 13.72 8.69 14.09
#